data_a1c7d65740d654a35b93a837dd22385b
#
_entry.id   a1c7d65740d654a35b93a837dd22385b
#
_cell.length_a   1.000
_cell.length_b   1.000
_cell.length_c   1.000
_cell.angle_alpha   90.00
_cell.angle_beta   90.00
_cell.angle_gamma   90.00
#
_symmetry.space_group_name_H-M   'P 1'
#
loop_
_entity.id
_entity.type
_entity.pdbx_description
1 polymer ?
#
loop_
_entity_poly.entity_id
_entity_poly.type
_entity_poly.pdbx_seq_one_letter_code
_entity_poly.pdbx_strand_id
1 'polypeptide(L)'
;MFILVRPINCSLSRFHFALRSPCTIFARNMSTQENIYPIFDRMMTREDKEQLLHQRGVMLWFTGLSGSGKSTVAIALERELHKRGLLCRILDGDNIRSGINANLGFSAEDRRENIRRVAEVAKLFVDTGIITIAAFVSPTEELRQLAQQIIGKDDFKEIYISTPIEECERRDVKGLYARARRGEVKNFTGISAPFEAPQHPALSLDTSKLPIGESVKHLLKFLNVE
;
A
#
# COMPACT_ATOMS: atom_id res chain seq x y z
N MET A 1 10.15 -35.40 -9.43
CA MET A 1 10.80 -34.55 -10.45
C MET A 1 11.53 -33.46 -9.71
N PHE A 2 12.82 -33.67 -9.43
CA PHE A 2 13.63 -32.72 -8.65
C PHE A 2 14.09 -31.57 -9.54
N ILE A 3 13.77 -30.33 -9.13
CA ILE A 3 14.28 -29.13 -9.81
C ILE A 3 15.69 -28.88 -9.30
N LEU A 4 16.69 -29.15 -10.14
CA LEU A 4 18.08 -28.78 -9.88
C LEU A 4 18.28 -27.28 -10.03
N VAL A 5 18.54 -26.60 -8.92
CA VAL A 5 19.02 -25.22 -8.91
C VAL A 5 20.51 -25.25 -9.29
N ARG A 6 20.86 -24.69 -10.45
CA ARG A 6 22.28 -24.56 -10.86
C ARG A 6 22.95 -23.45 -10.04
N PRO A 7 24.15 -23.67 -9.51
CA PRO A 7 24.92 -22.59 -8.88
C PRO A 7 25.47 -21.63 -9.94
N ILE A 8 25.24 -20.34 -9.75
CA ILE A 8 25.87 -19.28 -10.55
C ILE A 8 27.30 -19.10 -10.01
N ASN A 9 28.29 -19.38 -10.87
CA ASN A 9 29.70 -19.06 -10.59
C ASN A 9 29.86 -17.54 -10.52
N CYS A 10 30.09 -17.02 -9.33
CA CYS A 10 30.46 -15.62 -9.13
C CYS A 10 31.97 -15.59 -8.81
N SER A 11 32.77 -14.99 -9.70
CA SER A 11 34.17 -14.73 -9.50
C SER A 11 34.36 -13.73 -8.36
N LEU A 12 35.14 -14.14 -7.36
CA LEU A 12 35.55 -13.34 -6.21
C LEU A 12 36.42 -12.16 -6.66
N SER A 13 35.89 -10.97 -6.74
CA SER A 13 36.64 -9.73 -6.67
C SER A 13 36.57 -9.18 -5.24
N ARG A 14 37.75 -9.00 -4.65
CA ARG A 14 37.96 -8.48 -3.29
C ARG A 14 37.35 -7.08 -3.18
N PHE A 15 36.30 -6.92 -2.40
CA PHE A 15 35.83 -5.60 -1.98
C PHE A 15 36.35 -5.28 -0.57
N HIS A 16 37.07 -4.17 -0.49
CA HIS A 16 37.49 -3.55 0.76
C HIS A 16 36.26 -3.10 1.57
N PHE A 17 36.11 -3.68 2.74
CA PHE A 17 35.15 -3.20 3.73
C PHE A 17 35.62 -1.86 4.30
N ALA A 18 35.04 -0.77 3.86
CA ALA A 18 35.10 0.50 4.56
C ALA A 18 34.07 0.51 5.68
N LEU A 19 34.52 0.45 6.91
CA LEU A 19 33.69 0.66 8.11
C LEU A 19 33.02 2.02 8.03
N ARG A 20 31.75 2.08 7.69
CA ARG A 20 30.91 3.27 7.87
C ARG A 20 30.17 3.15 9.19
N SER A 21 30.24 4.24 9.94
CA SER A 21 29.66 4.45 11.27
C SER A 21 28.19 4.02 11.34
N PRO A 22 27.73 3.50 12.50
CA PRO A 22 26.32 3.11 12.68
C PRO A 22 25.44 4.35 12.58
N CYS A 23 24.51 4.32 11.66
CA CYS A 23 23.49 5.35 11.48
C CYS A 23 22.57 5.37 12.72
N THR A 24 22.69 6.44 13.50
CA THR A 24 21.92 6.71 14.71
C THR A 24 20.51 7.20 14.31
N ILE A 25 19.63 6.30 13.91
CA ILE A 25 18.21 6.60 13.77
C ILE A 25 17.43 5.36 14.19
N PHE A 26 17.01 5.31 15.46
CA PHE A 26 15.78 4.65 15.93
C PHE A 26 15.75 4.68 17.47
N ALA A 27 15.76 5.90 18.05
CA ALA A 27 15.20 6.06 19.39
C ALA A 27 13.69 6.37 19.21
N ARG A 28 12.91 5.37 18.82
CA ARG A 28 11.45 5.43 18.94
C ARG A 28 11.09 5.04 20.36
N ASN A 29 10.26 5.85 21.01
CA ASN A 29 9.67 5.61 22.31
C ASN A 29 9.37 4.11 22.51
N MET A 30 10.23 3.46 23.26
CA MET A 30 9.99 2.12 23.77
C MET A 30 8.80 2.25 24.73
N SER A 31 7.63 1.83 24.30
CA SER A 31 6.56 1.53 25.25
C SER A 31 7.13 0.48 26.20
N THR A 32 7.10 0.78 27.49
CA THR A 32 7.50 -0.13 28.56
C THR A 32 6.50 -1.29 28.66
N GLN A 33 6.50 -2.17 27.65
CA GLN A 33 5.94 -3.50 27.81
C GLN A 33 7.05 -4.38 28.36
N GLU A 34 6.98 -4.65 29.65
CA GLU A 34 7.83 -5.64 30.31
C GLU A 34 7.74 -6.95 29.51
N ASN A 35 8.92 -7.56 29.23
CA ASN A 35 9.08 -8.82 28.53
C ASN A 35 8.97 -8.82 26.98
N ILE A 36 9.13 -7.67 26.30
CA ILE A 36 9.30 -7.62 24.83
C ILE A 36 10.72 -7.21 24.48
N TYR A 37 11.44 -8.10 23.77
CA TYR A 37 12.86 -7.92 23.40
C TYR A 37 12.97 -7.94 21.86
N PRO A 38 12.88 -6.80 21.17
CA PRO A 38 13.04 -6.72 19.71
C PRO A 38 14.42 -7.22 19.27
N ILE A 39 14.49 -7.91 18.14
CA ILE A 39 15.72 -8.49 17.57
C ILE A 39 16.08 -7.91 16.19
N PHE A 40 15.57 -6.75 15.85
CA PHE A 40 15.74 -6.12 14.53
C PHE A 40 17.21 -5.94 14.13
N ASP A 41 18.08 -5.67 15.12
CA ASP A 41 19.53 -5.52 14.95
C ASP A 41 20.28 -6.80 14.53
N ARG A 42 19.63 -7.96 14.69
CA ARG A 42 20.18 -9.28 14.34
C ARG A 42 19.56 -9.90 13.08
N MET A 43 18.60 -9.23 12.50
CA MET A 43 17.93 -9.67 11.28
C MET A 43 18.66 -9.16 10.04
N MET A 44 18.45 -9.81 8.88
CA MET A 44 18.88 -9.31 7.59
C MET A 44 18.29 -7.91 7.35
N THR A 45 19.10 -7.02 6.85
CA THR A 45 18.70 -5.64 6.59
C THR A 45 17.70 -5.55 5.44
N ARG A 46 17.05 -4.41 5.29
CA ARG A 46 16.21 -4.12 4.13
C ARG A 46 17.02 -4.12 2.84
N GLU A 47 18.20 -3.53 2.88
CA GLU A 47 19.13 -3.44 1.76
C GLU A 47 19.54 -4.81 1.24
N ASP A 48 19.81 -5.78 2.12
CA ASP A 48 20.14 -7.17 1.74
C ASP A 48 18.98 -7.82 1.00
N LYS A 49 17.74 -7.60 1.45
CA LYS A 49 16.52 -8.14 0.83
C LYS A 49 16.22 -7.49 -0.51
N GLU A 50 16.35 -6.16 -0.61
CA GLU A 50 16.18 -5.40 -1.84
C GLU A 50 17.21 -5.81 -2.91
N GLN A 51 18.47 -6.07 -2.50
CA GLN A 51 19.50 -6.62 -3.39
C GLN A 51 19.13 -8.02 -3.90
N LEU A 52 18.64 -8.89 -3.03
CA LEU A 52 18.20 -10.24 -3.43
C LEU A 52 17.03 -10.19 -4.42
N LEU A 53 16.10 -9.28 -4.21
CA LEU A 53 14.91 -9.12 -5.06
C LEU A 53 15.17 -8.28 -6.33
N HIS A 54 16.33 -7.61 -6.42
CA HIS A 54 16.64 -6.64 -7.48
C HIS A 54 15.57 -5.55 -7.66
N GLN A 55 14.93 -5.15 -6.55
CA GLN A 55 13.90 -4.11 -6.51
C GLN A 55 13.90 -3.39 -5.17
N ARG A 56 13.32 -2.19 -5.16
CA ARG A 56 13.13 -1.40 -3.94
C ARG A 56 11.70 -1.54 -3.43
N GLY A 57 11.56 -1.74 -2.11
CA GLY A 57 10.27 -1.72 -1.44
C GLY A 57 9.67 -0.30 -1.42
N VAL A 58 8.40 -0.18 -1.78
CA VAL A 58 7.66 1.08 -1.76
C VAL A 58 6.18 0.82 -1.51
N MET A 59 5.52 1.75 -0.82
CA MET A 59 4.10 1.72 -0.57
C MET A 59 3.35 2.66 -1.51
N LEU A 60 2.47 2.13 -2.35
CA LEU A 60 1.50 2.87 -3.13
C LEU A 60 0.15 2.81 -2.40
N TRP A 61 -0.22 3.89 -1.71
CA TRP A 61 -1.46 3.99 -0.97
C TRP A 61 -2.56 4.59 -1.83
N PHE A 62 -3.38 3.73 -2.44
CA PHE A 62 -4.52 4.17 -3.25
C PHE A 62 -5.67 4.58 -2.35
N THR A 63 -6.05 5.84 -2.43
CA THR A 63 -7.23 6.42 -1.78
C THR A 63 -8.26 6.89 -2.81
N GLY A 64 -9.53 6.98 -2.43
CA GLY A 64 -10.62 7.40 -3.29
C GLY A 64 -11.94 6.72 -2.96
N LEU A 65 -13.04 7.19 -3.53
CA LEU A 65 -14.40 6.72 -3.27
C LEU A 65 -14.60 5.24 -3.64
N SER A 66 -15.63 4.60 -3.08
CA SER A 66 -16.08 3.30 -3.56
C SER A 66 -16.43 3.40 -5.05
N GLY A 67 -16.10 2.38 -5.87
CA GLY A 67 -16.36 2.44 -7.32
C GLY A 67 -15.40 3.34 -8.12
N SER A 68 -14.42 4.02 -7.50
CA SER A 68 -13.48 4.89 -8.22
C SER A 68 -12.46 4.14 -9.10
N GLY A 69 -12.35 2.80 -8.99
CA GLY A 69 -11.43 2.01 -9.81
C GLY A 69 -10.13 1.59 -9.13
N LYS A 70 -9.93 1.86 -7.82
CA LYS A 70 -8.71 1.51 -7.07
C LYS A 70 -8.24 0.07 -7.30
N SER A 71 -9.09 -0.90 -6.98
CA SER A 71 -8.74 -2.33 -7.10
C SER A 71 -8.48 -2.74 -8.56
N THR A 72 -9.22 -2.16 -9.50
CA THR A 72 -9.04 -2.42 -10.93
C THR A 72 -7.66 -1.95 -11.43
N VAL A 73 -7.26 -0.73 -11.07
CA VAL A 73 -5.95 -0.17 -11.41
C VAL A 73 -4.85 -0.93 -10.68
N ALA A 74 -5.05 -1.28 -9.39
CA ALA A 74 -4.09 -2.06 -8.60
C ALA A 74 -3.79 -3.41 -9.23
N ILE A 75 -4.83 -4.17 -9.63
CA ILE A 75 -4.70 -5.48 -10.30
C ILE A 75 -3.98 -5.33 -11.65
N ALA A 76 -4.31 -4.30 -12.43
CA ALA A 76 -3.66 -4.06 -13.71
C ALA A 76 -2.18 -3.70 -13.54
N LEU A 77 -1.85 -2.88 -12.54
CA LEU A 77 -0.46 -2.54 -12.21
C LEU A 77 0.32 -3.78 -11.72
N GLU A 78 -0.25 -4.60 -10.83
CA GLU A 78 0.38 -5.83 -10.35
C GLU A 78 0.78 -6.75 -11.52
N ARG A 79 -0.12 -6.93 -12.50
CA ARG A 79 0.16 -7.75 -13.69
C ARG A 79 1.32 -7.20 -14.52
N GLU A 80 1.38 -5.87 -14.68
CA GLU A 80 2.47 -5.24 -15.43
C GLU A 80 3.80 -5.28 -14.68
N LEU A 81 3.81 -5.11 -13.36
CA LEU A 81 5.00 -5.30 -12.53
C LEU A 81 5.50 -6.76 -12.58
N HIS A 82 4.58 -7.72 -12.50
CA HIS A 82 4.93 -9.15 -12.62
C HIS A 82 5.58 -9.50 -13.96
N LYS A 83 5.06 -8.96 -15.09
CA LYS A 83 5.68 -9.15 -16.41
C LYS A 83 7.12 -8.62 -16.48
N ARG A 84 7.46 -7.63 -15.65
CA ARG A 84 8.80 -7.04 -15.52
C ARG A 84 9.68 -7.76 -14.50
N GLY A 85 9.20 -8.87 -13.93
CA GLY A 85 9.92 -9.62 -12.90
C GLY A 85 9.93 -8.98 -11.53
N LEU A 86 9.05 -7.99 -11.29
CA LEU A 86 8.94 -7.27 -10.02
C LEU A 86 7.86 -7.88 -9.14
N LEU A 87 8.22 -8.18 -7.89
CA LEU A 87 7.29 -8.71 -6.90
C LEU A 87 6.43 -7.59 -6.32
N CYS A 88 5.11 -7.75 -6.42
CA CYS A 88 4.13 -6.82 -5.90
C CYS A 88 3.13 -7.53 -4.98
N ARG A 89 2.61 -6.83 -3.98
CA ARG A 89 1.52 -7.29 -3.11
C ARG A 89 0.40 -6.28 -3.04
N ILE A 90 -0.83 -6.71 -3.35
CA ILE A 90 -2.04 -5.90 -3.15
C ILE A 90 -2.64 -6.21 -1.78
N LEU A 91 -2.95 -5.15 -1.04
CA LEU A 91 -3.76 -5.15 0.18
C LEU A 91 -5.07 -4.45 -0.17
N ASP A 92 -6.08 -5.24 -0.52
CA ASP A 92 -7.42 -4.73 -0.88
C ASP A 92 -8.33 -4.70 0.34
N GLY A 93 -9.19 -3.67 0.43
CA GLY A 93 -10.04 -3.44 1.59
C GLY A 93 -11.01 -4.58 1.90
N ASP A 94 -11.62 -5.20 0.88
CA ASP A 94 -12.55 -6.31 1.09
C ASP A 94 -11.80 -7.58 1.51
N ASN A 95 -10.66 -7.86 0.86
CA ASN A 95 -9.82 -9.02 1.18
C ASN A 95 -9.27 -8.96 2.61
N ILE A 96 -8.81 -7.79 3.05
CA ILE A 96 -8.31 -7.60 4.42
C ILE A 96 -9.43 -7.77 5.44
N ARG A 97 -10.65 -7.30 5.13
CA ARG A 97 -11.80 -7.45 6.02
C ARG A 97 -12.38 -8.87 6.04
N SER A 98 -12.11 -9.71 5.04
CA SER A 98 -12.46 -11.13 5.10
C SER A 98 -11.45 -11.99 5.89
N GLY A 99 -10.30 -11.42 6.28
CA GLY A 99 -9.23 -12.09 7.00
C GLY A 99 -8.78 -11.36 8.26
N ILE A 100 -7.62 -10.71 8.19
CA ILE A 100 -6.93 -10.10 9.35
C ILE A 100 -7.76 -9.06 10.10
N ASN A 101 -8.73 -8.40 9.45
CA ASN A 101 -9.63 -7.41 10.01
C ASN A 101 -11.11 -7.86 10.03
N ALA A 102 -11.38 -9.17 10.01
CA ALA A 102 -12.74 -9.72 10.01
C ALA A 102 -13.56 -9.35 11.24
N ASN A 103 -12.88 -9.01 12.35
CA ASN A 103 -13.53 -8.58 13.59
C ASN A 103 -13.89 -7.08 13.62
N LEU A 104 -13.53 -6.29 12.60
CA LEU A 104 -13.75 -4.84 12.57
C LEU A 104 -14.99 -4.48 11.75
N GLY A 105 -15.80 -3.56 12.30
CA GLY A 105 -16.94 -2.94 11.63
C GLY A 105 -16.57 -1.68 10.82
N PHE A 106 -17.50 -0.71 10.80
CA PHE A 106 -17.37 0.53 10.04
C PHE A 106 -17.54 1.79 10.92
N SER A 107 -17.43 1.67 12.26
CA SER A 107 -17.33 2.81 13.14
C SER A 107 -16.06 3.63 12.84
N ALA A 108 -15.93 4.83 13.38
CA ALA A 108 -14.72 5.64 13.22
C ALA A 108 -13.50 4.92 13.82
N GLU A 109 -13.67 4.32 14.99
CA GLU A 109 -12.65 3.55 15.70
C GLU A 109 -12.22 2.32 14.89
N ASP A 110 -13.19 1.55 14.36
CA ASP A 110 -12.91 0.37 13.54
C ASP A 110 -12.18 0.75 12.24
N ARG A 111 -12.56 1.88 11.61
CA ARG A 111 -11.87 2.37 10.41
C ARG A 111 -10.43 2.76 10.73
N ARG A 112 -10.21 3.43 11.87
CA ARG A 112 -8.88 3.82 12.33
C ARG A 112 -8.02 2.60 12.61
N GLU A 113 -8.54 1.61 13.35
CA GLU A 113 -7.83 0.37 13.66
C GLU A 113 -7.58 -0.46 12.38
N ASN A 114 -8.54 -0.49 11.43
CA ASN A 114 -8.33 -1.12 10.13
C ASN A 114 -7.14 -0.52 9.38
N ILE A 115 -7.06 0.80 9.30
CA ILE A 115 -5.94 1.49 8.63
C ILE A 115 -4.63 1.24 9.39
N ARG A 116 -4.63 1.29 10.72
CA ARG A 116 -3.44 1.01 11.54
C ARG A 116 -2.88 -0.39 11.25
N ARG A 117 -3.72 -1.43 11.32
CA ARG A 117 -3.28 -2.81 11.05
C ARG A 117 -2.77 -2.99 9.62
N VAL A 118 -3.45 -2.42 8.64
CA VAL A 118 -3.02 -2.46 7.25
C VAL A 118 -1.67 -1.79 7.06
N ALA A 119 -1.44 -0.64 7.68
CA ALA A 119 -0.19 0.08 7.60
C ALA A 119 0.98 -0.70 8.23
N GLU A 120 0.75 -1.37 9.38
CA GLU A 120 1.76 -2.25 10.00
C GLU A 120 2.13 -3.43 9.09
N VAL A 121 1.12 -4.10 8.50
CA VAL A 121 1.35 -5.20 7.55
C VAL A 121 2.06 -4.69 6.29
N ALA A 122 1.63 -3.55 5.74
CA ALA A 122 2.27 -2.94 4.58
C ALA A 122 3.74 -2.62 4.85
N LYS A 123 4.05 -2.07 6.03
CA LYS A 123 5.42 -1.80 6.45
C LYS A 123 6.30 -3.05 6.41
N LEU A 124 5.82 -4.20 6.90
CA LEU A 124 6.55 -5.46 6.85
C LEU A 124 6.89 -5.88 5.41
N PHE A 125 5.96 -5.69 4.46
CA PHE A 125 6.23 -5.97 3.04
C PHE A 125 7.25 -5.00 2.45
N VAL A 126 7.12 -3.70 2.72
CA VAL A 126 8.05 -2.67 2.26
C VAL A 126 9.45 -2.92 2.81
N ASP A 127 9.58 -3.25 4.10
CA ASP A 127 10.86 -3.58 4.76
C ASP A 127 11.47 -4.90 4.23
N THR A 128 10.69 -5.67 3.46
CA THR A 128 11.16 -6.88 2.77
C THR A 128 11.54 -6.61 1.31
N GLY A 129 11.44 -5.36 0.83
CA GLY A 129 11.76 -4.98 -0.55
C GLY A 129 10.59 -5.16 -1.52
N ILE A 130 9.35 -5.38 -1.03
CA ILE A 130 8.19 -5.65 -1.88
C ILE A 130 7.44 -4.36 -2.21
N ILE A 131 7.14 -4.16 -3.50
CA ILE A 131 6.22 -3.10 -3.94
C ILE A 131 4.83 -3.44 -3.40
N THR A 132 4.29 -2.60 -2.53
CA THR A 132 3.01 -2.87 -1.86
C THR A 132 1.97 -1.85 -2.30
N ILE A 133 0.78 -2.31 -2.68
CA ILE A 133 -0.34 -1.46 -3.11
C ILE A 133 -1.47 -1.64 -2.11
N ALA A 134 -1.84 -0.60 -1.36
CA ALA A 134 -3.07 -0.60 -0.57
C ALA A 134 -4.21 0.03 -1.38
N ALA A 135 -5.37 -0.61 -1.42
CA ALA A 135 -6.56 -0.11 -2.11
C ALA A 135 -7.71 0.08 -1.11
N PHE A 136 -7.74 1.26 -0.47
CA PHE A 136 -8.71 1.60 0.57
C PHE A 136 -9.38 2.94 0.28
N VAL A 137 -10.59 3.15 0.84
CA VAL A 137 -11.24 4.46 0.77
C VAL A 137 -10.43 5.49 1.55
N SER A 138 -9.94 5.14 2.77
CA SER A 138 -9.18 6.01 3.69
C SER A 138 -9.67 7.47 3.65
N PRO A 139 -10.91 7.72 4.15
CA PRO A 139 -11.69 8.89 3.76
C PRO A 139 -11.19 10.21 4.34
N THR A 140 -10.40 10.19 5.41
CA THR A 140 -9.92 11.40 6.09
C THR A 140 -8.42 11.55 6.00
N GLU A 141 -7.94 12.78 6.05
CA GLU A 141 -6.51 13.10 6.08
C GLU A 141 -5.82 12.46 7.29
N GLU A 142 -6.47 12.47 8.45
CA GLU A 142 -5.96 11.83 9.68
C GLU A 142 -5.62 10.35 9.46
N LEU A 143 -6.52 9.59 8.80
CA LEU A 143 -6.29 8.16 8.53
C LEU A 143 -5.12 7.93 7.57
N ARG A 144 -4.96 8.78 6.58
CA ARG A 144 -3.85 8.69 5.61
C ARG A 144 -2.52 9.08 6.25
N GLN A 145 -2.52 10.12 7.10
CA GLN A 145 -1.35 10.50 7.90
C GLN A 145 -0.95 9.42 8.90
N LEU A 146 -1.91 8.75 9.54
CA LEU A 146 -1.63 7.60 10.40
C LEU A 146 -0.88 6.50 9.65
N ALA A 147 -1.35 6.16 8.45
CA ALA A 147 -0.67 5.16 7.61
C ALA A 147 0.74 5.63 7.21
N GLN A 148 0.90 6.89 6.81
CA GLN A 148 2.19 7.47 6.46
C GLN A 148 3.17 7.47 7.64
N GLN A 149 2.70 7.80 8.86
CA GLN A 149 3.54 7.78 10.08
C GLN A 149 4.05 6.38 10.42
N ILE A 150 3.24 5.35 10.22
CA ILE A 150 3.61 3.95 10.49
C ILE A 150 4.60 3.45 9.45
N ILE A 151 4.33 3.66 8.17
CA ILE A 151 5.12 3.14 7.06
C ILE A 151 6.44 3.92 6.90
N GLY A 152 6.37 5.23 7.10
CA GLY A 152 7.46 6.18 6.88
C GLY A 152 7.25 7.03 5.64
N LYS A 153 7.57 8.32 5.75
CA LYS A 153 7.31 9.33 4.71
C LYS A 153 8.01 9.01 3.37
N ASP A 154 9.23 8.47 3.44
CA ASP A 154 10.05 8.21 2.26
C ASP A 154 9.50 7.05 1.42
N ASP A 155 8.89 6.08 2.06
CA ASP A 155 8.33 4.89 1.43
C ASP A 155 6.85 5.03 1.06
N PHE A 156 6.11 5.90 1.75
CA PHE A 156 4.68 6.11 1.53
C PHE A 156 4.43 7.06 0.36
N LYS A 157 3.74 6.57 -0.67
CA LYS A 157 3.31 7.35 -1.83
C LYS A 157 1.79 7.33 -1.93
N GLU A 158 1.17 8.46 -1.61
CA GLU A 158 -0.27 8.61 -1.69
C GLU A 158 -0.71 8.78 -3.15
N ILE A 159 -1.53 7.85 -3.64
CA ILE A 159 -2.08 7.86 -5.00
C ILE A 159 -3.58 8.11 -4.90
N TYR A 160 -4.01 9.25 -5.37
CA TYR A 160 -5.43 9.63 -5.36
C TYR A 160 -6.14 9.17 -6.63
N ILE A 161 -7.09 8.25 -6.49
CA ILE A 161 -8.00 7.87 -7.58
C ILE A 161 -9.19 8.82 -7.54
N SER A 162 -9.06 9.93 -8.29
CA SER A 162 -9.88 11.15 -8.19
C SER A 162 -11.17 11.10 -9.02
N THR A 163 -11.65 9.90 -9.33
CA THR A 163 -12.89 9.71 -10.08
C THR A 163 -14.07 10.41 -9.38
N PRO A 164 -14.83 11.27 -10.09
CA PRO A 164 -15.97 11.98 -9.53
C PRO A 164 -17.02 11.05 -8.94
N ILE A 165 -17.74 11.55 -7.92
CA ILE A 165 -18.75 10.75 -7.20
C ILE A 165 -19.88 10.31 -8.12
N GLU A 166 -20.28 11.16 -9.07
CA GLU A 166 -21.33 10.88 -10.04
C GLU A 166 -20.99 9.64 -10.90
N GLU A 167 -19.71 9.54 -11.28
CA GLU A 167 -19.22 8.39 -12.03
C GLU A 167 -19.10 7.15 -11.15
N CYS A 168 -18.64 7.30 -9.91
CA CYS A 168 -18.60 6.20 -8.94
C CYS A 168 -20.00 5.64 -8.67
N GLU A 169 -20.99 6.53 -8.50
CA GLU A 169 -22.41 6.17 -8.31
C GLU A 169 -23.01 5.55 -9.57
N ARG A 170 -22.71 6.06 -10.75
CA ARG A 170 -23.12 5.47 -12.03
C ARG A 170 -22.62 4.05 -12.21
N ARG A 171 -21.39 3.78 -11.79
CA ARG A 171 -20.79 2.43 -11.84
C ARG A 171 -21.41 1.48 -10.83
N ASP A 172 -21.61 1.94 -9.63
CA ASP A 172 -22.13 1.23 -8.43
C ASP A 172 -21.97 -0.31 -8.44
N VAL A 173 -20.74 -0.76 -8.72
CA VAL A 173 -20.39 -2.17 -9.00
C VAL A 173 -20.89 -3.13 -7.91
N LYS A 174 -21.03 -2.62 -6.67
CA LYS A 174 -21.45 -3.42 -5.49
C LYS A 174 -22.89 -3.12 -5.05
N GLY A 175 -23.62 -2.25 -5.74
CA GLY A 175 -24.94 -1.78 -5.33
C GLY A 175 -24.97 -0.98 -4.02
N LEU A 176 -23.80 -0.49 -3.57
CA LEU A 176 -23.68 0.20 -2.29
C LEU A 176 -24.20 1.62 -2.32
N TYR A 177 -24.08 2.34 -3.44
CA TYR A 177 -24.62 3.69 -3.60
C TYR A 177 -26.15 3.66 -3.59
N ALA A 178 -26.77 2.77 -4.36
CA ALA A 178 -28.21 2.59 -4.36
C ALA A 178 -28.76 2.26 -2.97
N ARG A 179 -28.08 1.39 -2.21
CA ARG A 179 -28.45 1.05 -0.84
C ARG A 179 -28.24 2.21 0.14
N ALA A 180 -27.15 2.98 -0.01
CA ALA A 180 -26.88 4.16 0.81
C ALA A 180 -27.93 5.26 0.59
N ARG A 181 -28.33 5.50 -0.68
CA ARG A 181 -29.43 6.44 -1.02
C ARG A 181 -30.78 6.04 -0.41
N ARG A 182 -31.04 4.74 -0.26
CA ARG A 182 -32.24 4.25 0.46
C ARG A 182 -32.10 4.24 1.99
N GLY A 183 -30.95 4.68 2.53
CA GLY A 183 -30.69 4.71 3.97
C GLY A 183 -30.35 3.33 4.59
N GLU A 184 -30.16 2.28 3.77
CA GLU A 184 -29.82 0.93 4.22
C GLU A 184 -28.37 0.80 4.70
N VAL A 185 -27.48 1.67 4.23
CA VAL A 185 -26.07 1.72 4.61
C VAL A 185 -25.79 3.03 5.30
N LYS A 186 -25.51 2.97 6.61
CA LYS A 186 -25.14 4.14 7.41
C LYS A 186 -23.66 4.48 7.23
N ASN A 187 -23.31 5.76 7.39
CA ASN A 187 -21.93 6.25 7.33
C ASN A 187 -21.19 5.87 6.03
N PHE A 188 -21.91 5.87 4.89
CA PHE A 188 -21.31 5.57 3.61
C PHE A 188 -20.57 6.80 3.07
N THR A 189 -19.26 6.64 2.85
CA THR A 189 -18.36 7.72 2.39
C THR A 189 -18.80 8.25 1.02
N GLY A 190 -18.96 9.57 0.93
CA GLY A 190 -19.42 10.27 -0.27
C GLY A 190 -20.94 10.49 -0.32
N ILE A 191 -21.75 9.83 0.55
CA ILE A 191 -23.21 10.03 0.62
C ILE A 191 -23.62 10.55 2.01
N SER A 192 -23.40 9.77 3.07
CA SER A 192 -23.79 10.08 4.45
C SER A 192 -22.58 10.30 5.38
N ALA A 193 -21.37 10.15 4.87
CA ALA A 193 -20.12 10.50 5.53
C ALA A 193 -19.19 11.23 4.55
N PRO A 194 -18.35 12.17 5.03
CA PRO A 194 -17.47 12.96 4.17
C PRO A 194 -16.33 12.11 3.58
N PHE A 195 -15.80 12.60 2.46
CA PHE A 195 -14.53 12.19 1.89
C PHE A 195 -13.65 13.45 1.75
N GLU A 196 -12.51 13.45 2.40
CA GLU A 196 -11.52 14.52 2.33
C GLU A 196 -10.51 14.18 1.23
N ALA A 197 -10.65 14.80 0.07
CA ALA A 197 -9.73 14.62 -1.03
C ALA A 197 -8.31 15.03 -0.62
N PRO A 198 -7.27 14.22 -0.96
CA PRO A 198 -5.88 14.60 -0.72
C PRO A 198 -5.55 15.93 -1.39
N GLN A 199 -4.89 16.82 -0.65
CA GLN A 199 -4.47 18.11 -1.20
C GLN A 199 -3.15 18.03 -1.97
N HIS A 200 -2.25 17.15 -1.55
CA HIS A 200 -0.91 16.99 -2.11
C HIS A 200 -0.57 15.51 -2.36
N PRO A 201 -1.37 14.77 -3.16
CA PRO A 201 -1.05 13.39 -3.47
C PRO A 201 0.21 13.30 -4.32
N ALA A 202 0.97 12.21 -4.20
CA ALA A 202 2.13 11.97 -5.04
C ALA A 202 1.75 11.79 -6.53
N LEU A 203 0.55 11.26 -6.79
CA LEU A 203 -0.05 11.15 -8.11
C LEU A 203 -1.58 11.18 -7.99
N SER A 204 -2.26 11.81 -8.96
CA SER A 204 -3.72 11.80 -9.08
C SER A 204 -4.15 11.19 -10.40
N LEU A 205 -5.12 10.27 -10.37
CA LEU A 205 -5.61 9.53 -11.54
C LEU A 205 -7.14 9.56 -11.57
N ASP A 206 -7.70 10.19 -12.59
CA ASP A 206 -9.14 10.18 -12.84
C ASP A 206 -9.51 9.05 -13.81
N THR A 207 -10.01 7.94 -13.28
CA THR A 207 -10.38 6.76 -14.10
C THR A 207 -11.67 6.96 -14.90
N SER A 208 -12.35 8.09 -14.79
CA SER A 208 -13.44 8.46 -15.69
C SER A 208 -12.93 8.97 -17.03
N LYS A 209 -11.73 9.54 -17.04
CA LYS A 209 -11.08 10.13 -18.21
C LYS A 209 -9.93 9.29 -18.74
N LEU A 210 -9.22 8.59 -17.85
CA LEU A 210 -8.05 7.78 -18.20
C LEU A 210 -8.44 6.31 -18.32
N PRO A 211 -8.21 5.66 -19.47
CA PRO A 211 -8.26 4.21 -19.59
C PRO A 211 -7.31 3.54 -18.60
N ILE A 212 -7.63 2.31 -18.16
CA ILE A 212 -6.83 1.55 -17.19
C ILE A 212 -5.35 1.45 -17.64
N GLY A 213 -5.10 1.17 -18.92
CA GLY A 213 -3.75 1.07 -19.47
C GLY A 213 -2.92 2.36 -19.33
N GLU A 214 -3.55 3.51 -19.53
CA GLU A 214 -2.88 4.82 -19.35
C GLU A 214 -2.64 5.10 -17.87
N SER A 215 -3.59 4.78 -16.99
CA SER A 215 -3.40 4.89 -15.54
C SER A 215 -2.20 4.05 -15.08
N VAL A 216 -2.05 2.84 -15.60
CA VAL A 216 -0.92 1.94 -15.31
C VAL A 216 0.41 2.51 -15.86
N LYS A 217 0.43 3.05 -17.06
CA LYS A 217 1.63 3.71 -17.61
C LYS A 217 2.10 4.87 -16.72
N HIS A 218 1.19 5.71 -16.25
CA HIS A 218 1.53 6.79 -15.33
C HIS A 218 2.15 6.27 -14.03
N LEU A 219 1.64 5.16 -13.49
CA LEU A 219 2.17 4.51 -12.28
C LEU A 219 3.55 3.87 -12.53
N LEU A 220 3.75 3.20 -13.67
CA LEU A 220 5.05 2.63 -14.04
C LEU A 220 6.11 3.73 -14.20
N LYS A 221 5.76 4.82 -14.88
CA LYS A 221 6.62 6.01 -14.99
C LYS A 221 6.95 6.60 -13.62
N PHE A 222 5.94 6.75 -12.75
CA PHE A 222 6.13 7.23 -11.38
C PHE A 222 7.09 6.35 -10.56
N LEU A 223 7.05 5.04 -10.78
CA LEU A 223 7.94 4.06 -10.15
C LEU A 223 9.32 3.97 -10.81
N ASN A 224 9.57 4.63 -11.97
CA ASN A 224 10.76 4.50 -12.80
C ASN A 224 11.04 3.04 -13.24
N VAL A 225 9.99 2.30 -13.63
CA VAL A 225 10.05 0.89 -14.07
C VAL A 225 9.38 0.68 -15.44
N GLU A 226 9.54 1.66 -16.34
CA GLU A 226 9.02 1.63 -17.72
C GLU A 226 9.64 0.51 -18.60
#